data_f38f7387defbf3508a21c5e19945d740
#
_entry.id   f38f7387defbf3508a21c5e19945d740
#
_cell.length_a   1.000
_cell.length_b   1.000
_cell.length_c   1.000
_cell.angle_alpha   90.00
_cell.angle_beta   90.00
_cell.angle_gamma   90.00
#
_symmetry.space_group_name_H-M   'P 1'
#
loop_
_entity.id
_entity.type
_entity.pdbx_description
1 polymer ?
#
loop_
_entity_poly.entity_id
_entity_poly.type
_entity_poly.pdbx_seq_one_letter_code
_entity_poly.pdbx_strand_id
1 'polypeptide(L)'
;MGLIANLGWRAFGAVVKTAAGALCKYPGLDSEFHIQERLSGPWPVGPYLWLHGASLGECRVLVQFCRALKEDFSECPPLLVTSQKVEVVSFLRDSCEGLADVAIAPADVPSAMNEFVRCVQPLGLVLAENELWPGYLATMSRLSTRRSVALISGRYRRSLPFLDFSGMALACMQTPFDLGRFARASSGNVPSIVGGDWKLLNWAREGGKIGGSGNPDVDAVFLSFHQEESQALVNMTKKIVGEGKSAVLMPRRLSELETFRRVLREQGLPVVDYPAVQKGGVSLVGRFGLSHEILSRSRCAVVGGSFACRLGIHDFWEPLQMGVPTYVGPYAKGHEDAVALLCRERAVVRLGSASDFLNCVSPSVDRARIFLAGEKKKVLDSYLQVLNFIKGLK
;
A
#
# COMPACT_ATOMS: atom_id res chain seq x y z
N MET A 1 -5.54 6.75 31.86
CA MET A 1 -4.43 7.04 30.91
C MET A 1 -4.57 8.36 30.13
N GLY A 2 -5.80 8.91 29.99
CA GLY A 2 -6.03 10.07 29.13
C GLY A 2 -5.40 11.42 29.51
N LEU A 3 -5.26 11.74 30.79
CA LEU A 3 -4.86 13.09 31.20
C LEU A 3 -3.37 13.39 30.99
N ILE A 4 -2.49 12.45 31.35
CA ILE A 4 -1.03 12.60 31.22
C ILE A 4 -0.61 12.54 29.74
N ALA A 5 -1.21 11.65 28.96
CA ALA A 5 -0.99 11.57 27.52
C ALA A 5 -1.43 12.85 26.79
N ASN A 6 -2.56 13.42 27.21
CA ASN A 6 -3.11 14.66 26.65
C ASN A 6 -2.25 15.88 27.02
N LEU A 7 -1.70 15.95 28.23
CA LEU A 7 -0.76 17.00 28.66
C LEU A 7 0.57 16.90 27.90
N GLY A 8 1.12 15.70 27.76
CA GLY A 8 2.35 15.48 27.00
C GLY A 8 2.20 15.84 25.52
N TRP A 9 1.09 15.46 24.88
CA TRP A 9 0.80 15.81 23.49
C TRP A 9 0.60 17.33 23.32
N ARG A 10 -0.08 17.99 24.25
CA ARG A 10 -0.26 19.47 24.23
C ARG A 10 1.07 20.22 24.40
N ALA A 11 1.93 19.76 25.31
CA ALA A 11 3.26 20.34 25.51
C ALA A 11 4.15 20.14 24.28
N PHE A 12 4.17 18.94 23.72
CA PHE A 12 4.86 18.62 22.47
C PHE A 12 4.34 19.48 21.30
N GLY A 13 3.02 19.60 21.18
CA GLY A 13 2.40 20.42 20.14
C GLY A 13 2.74 21.91 20.27
N ALA A 14 2.89 22.45 21.48
CA ALA A 14 3.35 23.83 21.69
C ALA A 14 4.79 24.03 21.22
N VAL A 15 5.68 23.10 21.55
CA VAL A 15 7.09 23.12 21.12
C VAL A 15 7.18 23.01 19.58
N VAL A 16 6.44 22.09 18.98
CA VAL A 16 6.39 21.92 17.52
C VAL A 16 5.85 23.16 16.83
N LYS A 17 4.79 23.80 17.36
CA LYS A 17 4.23 25.02 16.80
C LYS A 17 5.24 26.18 16.84
N THR A 18 5.97 26.32 17.93
CA THR A 18 7.00 27.37 18.09
C THR A 18 8.18 27.12 17.14
N ALA A 19 8.65 25.87 17.05
CA ALA A 19 9.73 25.47 16.15
C ALA A 19 9.30 25.63 14.67
N ALA A 20 8.10 25.17 14.32
CA ALA A 20 7.56 25.29 12.97
C ALA A 20 7.35 26.76 12.58
N GLY A 21 6.85 27.63 13.50
CA GLY A 21 6.76 29.06 13.28
C GLY A 21 8.10 29.74 13.06
N ALA A 22 9.18 29.22 13.66
CA ALA A 22 10.54 29.65 13.37
C ALA A 22 11.04 29.13 12.00
N LEU A 23 10.73 27.90 11.63
CA LEU A 23 11.10 27.29 10.35
C LEU A 23 10.36 27.90 9.16
N CYS A 24 9.10 28.34 9.34
CA CYS A 24 8.34 29.07 8.29
C CYS A 24 8.97 30.41 7.89
N LYS A 25 9.89 30.95 8.73
CA LYS A 25 10.66 32.14 8.37
C LYS A 25 11.73 31.87 7.32
N TYR A 26 11.98 30.61 7.00
CA TYR A 26 12.91 30.18 5.96
C TYR A 26 12.10 29.66 4.74
N PRO A 27 11.90 30.49 3.70
CA PRO A 27 11.04 30.14 2.57
C PRO A 27 11.39 28.82 1.88
N GLY A 28 12.67 28.46 1.82
CA GLY A 28 13.11 27.19 1.24
C GLY A 28 12.60 25.96 2.00
N LEU A 29 12.58 25.99 3.34
CA LEU A 29 12.08 24.89 4.16
C LEU A 29 10.55 24.78 4.09
N ASP A 30 9.85 25.91 4.07
CA ASP A 30 8.38 25.88 3.93
C ASP A 30 7.95 25.34 2.57
N SER A 31 8.63 25.73 1.49
CA SER A 31 8.34 25.22 0.13
C SER A 31 8.62 23.71 -0.01
N GLU A 32 9.62 23.18 0.70
CA GLU A 32 9.94 21.74 0.67
C GLU A 32 8.99 20.89 1.51
N PHE A 33 8.65 21.37 2.73
CA PHE A 33 7.90 20.56 3.71
C PHE A 33 6.42 20.99 3.84
N HIS A 34 5.99 22.06 3.19
CA HIS A 34 4.63 22.62 3.26
C HIS A 34 4.15 22.85 4.71
N ILE A 35 5.04 23.40 5.54
CA ILE A 35 4.83 23.55 6.98
C ILE A 35 3.62 24.42 7.26
N GLN A 36 3.50 25.56 6.58
CA GLN A 36 2.37 26.49 6.73
C GLN A 36 1.04 25.81 6.38
N GLU A 37 1.00 25.09 5.26
CA GLU A 37 -0.19 24.38 4.81
C GLU A 37 -0.62 23.29 5.80
N ARG A 38 0.34 22.56 6.39
CA ARG A 38 0.05 21.54 7.42
C ARG A 38 -0.41 22.11 8.75
N LEU A 39 -0.06 23.34 9.07
CA LEU A 39 -0.43 23.99 10.34
C LEU A 39 -1.74 24.77 10.25
N SER A 40 -2.04 25.37 9.10
CA SER A 40 -3.09 26.37 8.95
C SER A 40 -3.97 26.22 7.71
N GLY A 41 -3.75 25.21 6.87
CA GLY A 41 -4.46 25.02 5.62
C GLY A 41 -3.86 25.84 4.45
N PRO A 42 -4.64 26.07 3.39
CA PRO A 42 -6.11 25.96 3.34
C PRO A 42 -6.64 24.53 3.25
N TRP A 43 -7.67 24.25 4.03
CA TRP A 43 -8.46 23.03 3.91
C TRP A 43 -9.88 23.35 3.43
N PRO A 44 -10.55 22.45 2.71
CA PRO A 44 -11.92 22.70 2.24
C PRO A 44 -12.89 22.81 3.41
N VAL A 45 -13.97 23.56 3.20
CA VAL A 45 -15.02 23.78 4.21
C VAL A 45 -16.09 22.71 4.06
N GLY A 46 -16.26 21.87 5.11
CA GLY A 46 -17.11 20.69 5.13
C GLY A 46 -18.57 20.89 5.49
N PRO A 47 -19.31 19.78 5.72
CA PRO A 47 -18.83 18.52 6.32
C PRO A 47 -18.30 17.46 5.34
N TYR A 48 -17.27 16.73 5.75
CA TYR A 48 -16.64 15.70 4.95
C TYR A 48 -16.52 14.36 5.69
N LEU A 49 -16.58 13.25 4.95
CA LEU A 49 -15.96 12.01 5.40
C LEU A 49 -14.45 12.13 5.11
N TRP A 50 -13.64 12.14 6.15
CA TRP A 50 -12.19 12.28 6.06
C TRP A 50 -11.52 10.92 5.84
N LEU A 51 -10.73 10.79 4.77
CA LEU A 51 -9.95 9.62 4.40
C LEU A 51 -8.46 9.96 4.47
N HIS A 52 -7.64 9.14 5.12
CA HIS A 52 -6.21 9.45 5.28
C HIS A 52 -5.30 8.27 4.97
N GLY A 53 -4.23 8.54 4.19
CA GLY A 53 -3.13 7.63 3.89
C GLY A 53 -1.84 8.40 3.59
N ALA A 54 -0.68 7.89 4.00
CA ALA A 54 0.59 8.60 3.85
C ALA A 54 1.38 8.17 2.60
N SER A 55 1.30 6.90 2.21
CA SER A 55 2.04 6.36 1.08
C SER A 55 1.20 6.28 -0.20
N LEU A 56 1.86 6.22 -1.36
CA LEU A 56 1.20 6.02 -2.64
C LEU A 56 0.35 4.73 -2.66
N GLY A 57 0.82 3.66 -1.99
CA GLY A 57 0.09 2.39 -1.89
C GLY A 57 -1.21 2.53 -1.12
N GLU A 58 -1.18 3.17 0.04
CA GLU A 58 -2.35 3.48 0.86
C GLU A 58 -3.33 4.39 0.13
N CYS A 59 -2.82 5.42 -0.53
CA CYS A 59 -3.65 6.35 -1.28
C CYS A 59 -4.33 5.69 -2.50
N ARG A 60 -3.69 4.74 -3.16
CA ARG A 60 -4.36 3.92 -4.19
C ARG A 60 -5.53 3.11 -3.63
N VAL A 61 -5.37 2.54 -2.44
CA VAL A 61 -6.49 1.87 -1.74
C VAL A 61 -7.62 2.85 -1.46
N LEU A 62 -7.30 4.07 -0.99
CA LEU A 62 -8.32 5.11 -0.74
C LEU A 62 -9.03 5.53 -2.03
N VAL A 63 -8.33 5.70 -3.15
CA VAL A 63 -8.95 6.03 -4.45
C VAL A 63 -9.93 4.93 -4.89
N GLN A 64 -9.54 3.65 -4.78
CA GLN A 64 -10.43 2.52 -5.06
C GLN A 64 -11.66 2.56 -4.14
N PHE A 65 -11.45 2.85 -2.86
CA PHE A 65 -12.52 2.95 -1.89
C PHE A 65 -13.48 4.12 -2.19
N CYS A 66 -12.98 5.29 -2.59
CA CYS A 66 -13.81 6.43 -3.00
C CYS A 66 -14.73 6.05 -4.16
N ARG A 67 -14.20 5.36 -5.19
CA ARG A 67 -15.00 4.88 -6.33
C ARG A 67 -16.10 3.94 -5.87
N ALA A 68 -15.72 2.92 -5.09
CA ALA A 68 -16.67 1.95 -4.56
C ALA A 68 -17.78 2.62 -3.71
N LEU A 69 -17.43 3.59 -2.87
CA LEU A 69 -18.40 4.34 -2.08
C LEU A 69 -19.38 5.14 -2.96
N LYS A 70 -18.89 5.82 -4.00
CA LYS A 70 -19.75 6.59 -4.91
C LYS A 70 -20.69 5.71 -5.71
N GLU A 71 -20.26 4.49 -6.05
CA GLU A 71 -21.10 3.51 -6.75
C GLU A 71 -22.16 2.88 -5.85
N ASP A 72 -21.81 2.52 -4.61
CA ASP A 72 -22.68 1.73 -3.72
C ASP A 72 -23.48 2.56 -2.73
N PHE A 73 -23.22 3.87 -2.64
CA PHE A 73 -23.88 4.77 -1.69
C PHE A 73 -24.29 6.08 -2.36
N SER A 74 -25.53 6.15 -2.87
CA SER A 74 -26.08 7.35 -3.56
C SER A 74 -26.05 8.60 -2.71
N GLU A 75 -26.21 8.47 -1.38
CA GLU A 75 -26.17 9.58 -0.43
C GLU A 75 -24.79 9.73 0.24
N CYS A 76 -23.72 9.28 -0.44
CA CYS A 76 -22.36 9.40 0.07
C CYS A 76 -22.03 10.86 0.36
N PRO A 77 -21.58 11.20 1.58
CA PRO A 77 -21.18 12.55 1.91
C PRO A 77 -20.00 13.01 1.03
N PRO A 78 -19.70 14.31 0.99
CA PRO A 78 -18.45 14.77 0.39
C PRO A 78 -17.26 14.04 1.00
N LEU A 79 -16.30 13.64 0.15
CA LEU A 79 -15.11 12.91 0.55
C LEU A 79 -13.91 13.85 0.54
N LEU A 80 -13.09 13.81 1.57
CA LEU A 80 -11.79 14.47 1.63
C LEU A 80 -10.69 13.44 1.79
N VAL A 81 -9.79 13.35 0.82
CA VAL A 81 -8.60 12.50 0.91
C VAL A 81 -7.38 13.34 1.26
N THR A 82 -6.66 12.94 2.30
CA THR A 82 -5.45 13.64 2.72
C THR A 82 -4.22 12.72 2.72
N SER A 83 -3.06 13.29 2.42
CA SER A 83 -1.78 12.59 2.55
C SER A 83 -0.71 13.47 3.17
N GLN A 84 0.25 12.82 3.86
CA GLN A 84 1.42 13.50 4.42
C GLN A 84 2.46 13.86 3.35
N LYS A 85 2.48 13.19 2.19
CA LYS A 85 3.50 13.37 1.16
C LYS A 85 2.99 14.21 0.00
N VAL A 86 3.70 15.27 -0.32
CA VAL A 86 3.32 16.22 -1.39
C VAL A 86 3.22 15.54 -2.75
N GLU A 87 4.17 14.64 -3.06
CA GLU A 87 4.17 13.89 -4.32
C GLU A 87 2.93 12.98 -4.43
N VAL A 88 2.44 12.48 -3.29
CA VAL A 88 1.23 11.67 -3.23
C VAL A 88 -0.03 12.55 -3.36
N VAL A 89 -0.01 13.77 -2.83
CA VAL A 89 -1.12 14.73 -3.01
C VAL A 89 -1.31 15.08 -4.49
N SER A 90 -0.23 15.26 -5.25
CA SER A 90 -0.33 15.48 -6.70
C SER A 90 -0.99 14.30 -7.41
N PHE A 91 -0.54 13.07 -7.13
CA PHE A 91 -1.19 11.86 -7.65
C PHE A 91 -2.67 11.76 -7.27
N LEU A 92 -3.02 12.12 -6.03
CA LEU A 92 -4.41 12.09 -5.56
C LEU A 92 -5.29 13.10 -6.29
N ARG A 93 -4.80 14.32 -6.59
CA ARG A 93 -5.56 15.33 -7.33
C ARG A 93 -6.01 14.80 -8.69
N ASP A 94 -5.09 14.15 -9.41
CA ASP A 94 -5.41 13.55 -10.72
C ASP A 94 -6.35 12.35 -10.59
N SER A 95 -6.14 11.50 -9.57
CA SER A 95 -6.86 10.23 -9.40
C SER A 95 -8.25 10.38 -8.75
N CYS A 96 -8.48 11.46 -8.01
CA CYS A 96 -9.72 11.75 -7.29
C CYS A 96 -10.58 12.81 -7.98
N GLU A 97 -10.21 13.27 -9.18
CA GLU A 97 -10.99 14.26 -9.93
C GLU A 97 -12.45 13.79 -10.06
N GLY A 98 -13.39 14.65 -9.64
CA GLY A 98 -14.82 14.32 -9.61
C GLY A 98 -15.27 13.30 -8.56
N LEU A 99 -14.35 12.74 -7.75
CA LEU A 99 -14.64 11.75 -6.71
C LEU A 99 -14.54 12.31 -5.29
N ALA A 100 -13.48 13.06 -5.01
CA ALA A 100 -13.17 13.55 -3.67
C ALA A 100 -12.31 14.83 -3.75
N ASP A 101 -12.44 15.69 -2.75
CA ASP A 101 -11.49 16.78 -2.53
C ASP A 101 -10.17 16.20 -1.98
N VAL A 102 -9.07 16.89 -2.28
CA VAL A 102 -7.72 16.45 -1.89
C VAL A 102 -6.97 17.59 -1.22
N ALA A 103 -6.38 17.30 -0.08
CA ALA A 103 -5.55 18.26 0.64
C ALA A 103 -4.31 17.61 1.26
N ILE A 104 -3.33 18.44 1.61
CA ILE A 104 -2.23 17.99 2.46
C ILE A 104 -2.78 17.72 3.87
N ALA A 105 -2.29 16.66 4.49
CA ALA A 105 -2.75 16.28 5.82
C ALA A 105 -2.32 17.31 6.88
N PRO A 106 -3.16 17.60 7.89
CA PRO A 106 -2.77 18.46 9.00
C PRO A 106 -1.60 17.86 9.76
N ALA A 107 -0.75 18.70 10.32
CA ALA A 107 0.24 18.25 11.27
C ALA A 107 -0.45 17.62 12.49
N ASP A 108 0.11 16.53 13.02
CA ASP A 108 -0.43 15.81 14.17
C ASP A 108 -0.16 16.54 15.49
N VAL A 109 -0.61 17.81 15.56
CA VAL A 109 -0.47 18.68 16.73
C VAL A 109 -1.80 19.38 17.04
N PRO A 110 -2.09 19.72 18.32
CA PRO A 110 -3.40 20.22 18.73
C PRO A 110 -3.88 21.44 17.96
N SER A 111 -2.99 22.39 17.68
CA SER A 111 -3.38 23.62 16.98
C SER A 111 -3.80 23.40 15.53
N ALA A 112 -3.03 22.59 14.78
CA ALA A 112 -3.36 22.24 13.41
C ALA A 112 -4.64 21.40 13.36
N MET A 113 -4.78 20.44 14.26
CA MET A 113 -5.98 19.59 14.34
C MET A 113 -7.24 20.37 14.68
N ASN A 114 -7.16 21.36 15.58
CA ASN A 114 -8.32 22.20 15.91
C ASN A 114 -8.75 23.06 14.72
N GLU A 115 -7.79 23.61 13.98
CA GLU A 115 -8.09 24.41 12.78
C GLU A 115 -8.64 23.54 11.66
N PHE A 116 -8.04 22.38 11.43
CA PHE A 116 -8.52 21.38 10.47
C PHE A 116 -9.98 20.99 10.73
N VAL A 117 -10.29 20.65 11.98
CA VAL A 117 -11.65 20.25 12.37
C VAL A 117 -12.65 21.41 12.20
N ARG A 118 -12.24 22.63 12.51
CA ARG A 118 -13.09 23.82 12.34
C ARG A 118 -13.47 24.05 10.87
N CYS A 119 -12.53 23.79 9.95
CA CYS A 119 -12.77 23.92 8.51
C CYS A 119 -13.51 22.71 7.95
N VAL A 120 -12.96 21.51 8.14
CA VAL A 120 -13.40 20.28 7.47
C VAL A 120 -14.66 19.68 8.07
N GLN A 121 -14.93 19.93 9.37
CA GLN A 121 -16.09 19.38 10.09
C GLN A 121 -16.25 17.86 9.86
N PRO A 122 -15.25 17.02 10.19
CA PRO A 122 -15.24 15.62 9.80
C PRO A 122 -16.40 14.86 10.43
N LEU A 123 -17.23 14.24 9.59
CA LEU A 123 -18.31 13.34 9.99
C LEU A 123 -17.75 12.03 10.58
N GLY A 124 -16.62 11.58 10.06
CA GLY A 124 -15.88 10.41 10.48
C GLY A 124 -14.51 10.39 9.81
N LEU A 125 -13.67 9.45 10.24
CA LEU A 125 -12.31 9.26 9.72
C LEU A 125 -12.09 7.81 9.31
N VAL A 126 -11.61 7.60 8.10
CA VAL A 126 -11.14 6.29 7.64
C VAL A 126 -9.62 6.36 7.43
N LEU A 127 -8.90 5.52 8.16
CA LEU A 127 -7.45 5.40 8.11
C LEU A 127 -7.06 4.17 7.28
N ALA A 128 -6.04 4.33 6.42
CA ALA A 128 -5.50 3.22 5.64
C ALA A 128 -4.27 2.60 6.32
N GLU A 129 -4.17 1.29 6.31
CA GLU A 129 -3.02 0.47 6.71
C GLU A 129 -2.49 0.76 8.13
N ASN A 130 -1.47 1.58 8.30
CA ASN A 130 -0.82 1.83 9.61
C ASN A 130 -0.91 3.30 10.05
N GLU A 131 -1.83 4.06 9.51
CA GLU A 131 -1.96 5.52 9.74
C GLU A 131 -2.66 5.87 11.06
N LEU A 132 -2.26 5.21 12.14
CA LEU A 132 -2.78 5.43 13.48
C LEU A 132 -2.06 6.60 14.18
N TRP A 133 -2.42 7.83 13.83
CA TRP A 133 -1.83 9.05 14.38
C TRP A 133 -2.47 9.43 15.72
N PRO A 134 -1.66 9.62 16.80
CA PRO A 134 -2.19 9.88 18.14
C PRO A 134 -3.13 11.09 18.21
N GLY A 135 -2.78 12.18 17.54
CA GLY A 135 -3.60 13.39 17.54
C GLY A 135 -4.87 13.27 16.71
N TYR A 136 -4.83 12.53 15.59
CA TYR A 136 -6.04 12.24 14.80
C TYR A 136 -7.03 11.42 15.63
N LEU A 137 -6.58 10.33 16.25
CA LEU A 137 -7.42 9.50 17.10
C LEU A 137 -7.96 10.26 18.30
N ALA A 138 -7.09 10.99 19.03
CA ALA A 138 -7.49 11.80 20.19
C ALA A 138 -8.44 12.94 19.82
N THR A 139 -8.33 13.50 18.64
CA THR A 139 -9.24 14.55 18.16
C THR A 139 -10.60 13.97 17.83
N MET A 140 -10.64 12.89 17.05
CA MET A 140 -11.89 12.25 16.66
C MET A 140 -12.66 11.68 17.86
N SER A 141 -11.96 11.14 18.88
CA SER A 141 -12.61 10.66 20.10
C SER A 141 -13.29 11.76 20.94
N ARG A 142 -12.89 13.03 20.75
CA ARG A 142 -13.47 14.20 21.44
C ARG A 142 -14.62 14.86 20.68
N LEU A 143 -14.64 14.73 19.35
CA LEU A 143 -15.62 15.40 18.50
C LEU A 143 -17.01 14.78 18.59
N SER A 144 -17.09 13.50 18.87
CA SER A 144 -18.33 12.75 18.89
C SER A 144 -18.40 11.82 20.09
N THR A 145 -19.57 11.70 20.68
CA THR A 145 -19.89 10.65 21.67
C THR A 145 -20.00 9.27 21.00
N ARG A 146 -20.14 9.23 19.69
CA ARG A 146 -20.13 8.00 18.89
C ARG A 146 -18.72 7.72 18.39
N ARG A 147 -18.40 6.46 18.28
CA ARG A 147 -17.14 6.03 17.63
C ARG A 147 -17.24 6.35 16.14
N SER A 148 -16.32 7.18 15.65
CA SER A 148 -16.35 7.75 14.30
C SER A 148 -15.09 7.47 13.47
N VAL A 149 -14.24 6.53 13.92
CA VAL A 149 -13.01 6.15 13.23
C VAL A 149 -13.07 4.70 12.78
N ALA A 150 -12.74 4.44 11.51
CA ALA A 150 -12.50 3.10 10.98
C ALA A 150 -11.06 2.96 10.45
N LEU A 151 -10.47 1.78 10.60
CA LEU A 151 -9.20 1.39 10.01
C LEU A 151 -9.45 0.36 8.92
N ILE A 152 -9.00 0.61 7.70
CA ILE A 152 -9.10 -0.31 6.57
C ILE A 152 -7.74 -0.86 6.17
N SER A 153 -7.70 -2.11 5.72
CA SER A 153 -6.46 -2.77 5.28
C SER A 153 -5.36 -2.69 6.35
N GLY A 154 -5.73 -2.79 7.64
CA GLY A 154 -4.88 -2.48 8.78
C GLY A 154 -3.66 -3.41 8.89
N ARG A 155 -2.48 -2.82 9.09
CA ARG A 155 -1.22 -3.51 9.40
C ARG A 155 -0.69 -3.00 10.72
N TYR A 156 -0.78 -3.78 11.78
CA TYR A 156 -0.35 -3.34 13.10
C TYR A 156 0.96 -3.99 13.51
N ARG A 157 2.07 -3.27 13.42
CA ARG A 157 3.42 -3.79 13.67
C ARG A 157 4.06 -3.29 14.94
N ARG A 158 3.87 -2.02 15.26
CA ARG A 158 4.42 -1.37 16.46
C ARG A 158 3.31 -0.72 17.25
N SER A 159 3.31 -0.95 18.56
CA SER A 159 2.54 -0.13 19.48
C SER A 159 3.21 1.23 19.56
N LEU A 160 2.53 2.27 19.05
CA LEU A 160 2.90 3.63 19.36
C LEU A 160 2.40 3.96 20.77
N PRO A 161 3.19 4.61 21.61
CA PRO A 161 2.70 5.08 22.90
C PRO A 161 1.59 6.11 22.68
N PHE A 162 0.63 6.15 23.62
CA PHE A 162 -0.42 7.18 23.68
C PHE A 162 -1.53 7.10 22.63
N LEU A 163 -1.72 5.97 21.95
CA LEU A 163 -2.88 5.77 21.08
C LEU A 163 -4.17 5.68 21.90
N ASP A 164 -5.13 6.54 21.57
CA ASP A 164 -6.48 6.49 22.13
C ASP A 164 -7.43 5.83 21.12
N PHE A 165 -7.77 4.58 21.39
CA PHE A 165 -8.67 3.81 20.53
C PHE A 165 -10.15 4.02 20.84
N SER A 166 -10.52 4.87 21.82
CA SER A 166 -11.91 5.03 22.26
C SER A 166 -12.85 5.54 21.17
N GLY A 167 -12.34 6.34 20.22
CA GLY A 167 -13.07 6.83 19.06
C GLY A 167 -13.19 5.82 17.90
N MET A 168 -12.54 4.64 17.98
CA MET A 168 -12.57 3.67 16.90
C MET A 168 -13.82 2.79 16.94
N ALA A 169 -14.55 2.77 15.82
CA ALA A 169 -15.74 1.94 15.63
C ALA A 169 -15.41 0.55 15.08
N LEU A 170 -14.39 0.48 14.19
CA LEU A 170 -14.07 -0.74 13.45
C LEU A 170 -12.60 -0.75 13.02
N ALA A 171 -11.97 -1.93 13.06
CA ALA A 171 -10.67 -2.16 12.47
C ALA A 171 -10.69 -3.41 11.57
N CYS A 172 -10.45 -3.22 10.27
CA CYS A 172 -10.34 -4.29 9.28
C CYS A 172 -8.85 -4.55 9.03
N MET A 173 -8.32 -5.61 9.63
CA MET A 173 -6.89 -5.95 9.61
C MET A 173 -6.54 -6.84 8.41
N GLN A 174 -5.34 -6.68 7.83
CA GLN A 174 -4.94 -7.48 6.66
C GLN A 174 -4.83 -8.97 6.99
N THR A 175 -4.22 -9.31 8.11
CA THR A 175 -3.91 -10.70 8.47
C THR A 175 -4.39 -11.06 9.88
N PRO A 176 -4.55 -12.36 10.20
CA PRO A 176 -4.81 -12.80 11.57
C PRO A 176 -3.71 -12.37 12.56
N PHE A 177 -2.47 -12.23 12.10
CA PHE A 177 -1.35 -11.77 12.93
C PHE A 177 -1.50 -10.29 13.27
N ASP A 178 -1.88 -9.45 12.30
CA ASP A 178 -2.19 -8.03 12.54
C ASP A 178 -3.37 -7.89 13.50
N LEU A 179 -4.44 -8.67 13.30
CA LEU A 179 -5.59 -8.69 14.20
C LEU A 179 -5.17 -9.03 15.63
N GLY A 180 -4.39 -10.08 15.83
CA GLY A 180 -3.93 -10.48 17.16
C GLY A 180 -3.05 -9.41 17.84
N ARG A 181 -2.20 -8.71 17.10
CA ARG A 181 -1.40 -7.58 17.61
C ARG A 181 -2.28 -6.37 17.96
N PHE A 182 -3.19 -6.01 17.08
CA PHE A 182 -4.11 -4.89 17.27
C PHE A 182 -5.07 -5.13 18.45
N ALA A 183 -5.66 -6.31 18.57
CA ALA A 183 -6.53 -6.66 19.66
C ALA A 183 -5.84 -6.54 21.04
N ARG A 184 -4.59 -6.96 21.13
CA ARG A 184 -3.78 -6.75 22.35
C ARG A 184 -3.54 -5.27 22.64
N ALA A 185 -3.18 -4.48 21.63
CA ALA A 185 -2.90 -3.06 21.79
C ALA A 185 -4.14 -2.25 22.17
N SER A 186 -5.30 -2.58 21.61
CA SER A 186 -6.59 -1.95 21.91
C SER A 186 -7.30 -2.56 23.14
N SER A 187 -6.65 -3.51 23.84
CA SER A 187 -7.24 -4.27 24.96
C SER A 187 -8.60 -4.90 24.61
N GLY A 188 -8.81 -5.29 23.36
CA GLY A 188 -10.05 -5.86 22.86
C GLY A 188 -11.24 -4.87 22.78
N ASN A 189 -11.03 -3.59 23.04
CA ASN A 189 -12.11 -2.59 23.10
C ASN A 189 -12.60 -2.10 21.74
N VAL A 190 -11.92 -2.44 20.64
CA VAL A 190 -12.30 -2.06 19.27
C VAL A 190 -12.85 -3.28 18.54
N PRO A 191 -14.07 -3.23 17.99
CA PRO A 191 -14.54 -4.24 17.06
C PRO A 191 -13.56 -4.41 15.91
N SER A 192 -13.04 -5.61 15.72
CA SER A 192 -11.98 -5.84 14.74
C SER A 192 -12.10 -7.20 14.06
N ILE A 193 -11.81 -7.23 12.77
CA ILE A 193 -11.94 -8.42 11.92
C ILE A 193 -10.69 -8.59 11.03
N VAL A 194 -10.50 -9.80 10.49
CA VAL A 194 -9.57 -10.02 9.38
C VAL A 194 -10.28 -9.62 8.09
N GLY A 195 -9.92 -8.45 7.57
CA GLY A 195 -10.55 -7.82 6.40
C GLY A 195 -9.78 -8.00 5.09
N GLY A 196 -8.62 -8.69 5.11
CA GLY A 196 -7.77 -8.87 3.93
C GLY A 196 -7.05 -7.59 3.47
N ASP A 197 -6.29 -7.71 2.39
CA ASP A 197 -5.59 -6.57 1.77
C ASP A 197 -6.51 -5.85 0.77
N TRP A 198 -6.87 -4.61 1.06
CA TRP A 198 -7.77 -3.83 0.21
C TRP A 198 -7.16 -3.35 -1.12
N LYS A 199 -5.91 -3.65 -1.39
CA LYS A 199 -5.37 -3.59 -2.75
C LYS A 199 -6.13 -4.50 -3.72
N LEU A 200 -6.80 -5.53 -3.18
CA LEU A 200 -7.65 -6.44 -3.92
C LEU A 200 -9.10 -5.94 -4.10
N LEU A 201 -9.49 -4.76 -3.58
CA LEU A 201 -10.88 -4.32 -3.53
C LEU A 201 -11.54 -4.27 -4.91
N ASN A 202 -10.94 -3.57 -5.88
CA ASN A 202 -11.50 -3.49 -7.24
C ASN A 202 -11.60 -4.87 -7.87
N TRP A 203 -10.51 -5.64 -7.84
CA TRP A 203 -10.52 -7.00 -8.37
C TRP A 203 -11.62 -7.87 -7.74
N ALA A 204 -11.81 -7.77 -6.42
CA ALA A 204 -12.84 -8.52 -5.70
C ALA A 204 -14.25 -8.10 -6.12
N ARG A 205 -14.50 -6.81 -6.31
CA ARG A 205 -15.78 -6.24 -6.76
C ARG A 205 -16.10 -6.60 -8.22
N GLU A 206 -15.11 -6.63 -9.10
CA GLU A 206 -15.21 -7.02 -10.49
C GLU A 206 -15.39 -8.54 -10.71
N GLY A 207 -15.67 -9.27 -9.64
CA GLY A 207 -15.94 -10.71 -9.66
C GLY A 207 -14.76 -11.58 -9.26
N GLY A 208 -13.57 -11.02 -9.07
CA GLY A 208 -12.40 -11.75 -8.57
C GLY A 208 -11.94 -12.86 -9.52
N LYS A 209 -12.07 -12.64 -10.82
CA LYS A 209 -11.61 -13.61 -11.82
C LYS A 209 -10.10 -13.64 -11.85
N ILE A 210 -9.54 -14.84 -11.82
CA ILE A 210 -8.10 -15.02 -11.96
C ILE A 210 -7.82 -15.21 -13.44
N GLY A 211 -6.87 -14.42 -13.94
CA GLY A 211 -6.39 -14.55 -15.30
C GLY A 211 -5.82 -15.96 -15.56
N GLY A 212 -5.69 -16.31 -16.81
CA GLY A 212 -4.92 -17.48 -17.22
C GLY A 212 -3.85 -16.98 -18.20
N SER A 213 -2.63 -17.45 -18.07
CA SER A 213 -1.65 -17.27 -19.12
C SER A 213 -2.16 -18.03 -20.35
N GLY A 214 -2.37 -17.30 -21.45
CA GLY A 214 -2.64 -17.91 -22.74
C GLY A 214 -1.49 -18.80 -23.20
N ASN A 215 -0.98 -18.60 -24.38
CA ASN A 215 0.23 -19.29 -24.84
C ASN A 215 1.48 -18.45 -24.42
N PRO A 216 2.11 -18.73 -23.24
CA PRO A 216 3.15 -17.89 -22.70
C PRO A 216 4.43 -17.99 -23.54
N ASP A 217 4.94 -16.85 -24.01
CA ASP A 217 6.18 -16.71 -24.77
C ASP A 217 7.32 -16.06 -23.93
N VAL A 218 7.00 -15.57 -22.73
CA VAL A 218 7.93 -15.10 -21.71
C VAL A 218 8.14 -16.19 -20.67
N ASP A 219 9.35 -16.72 -20.51
CA ASP A 219 9.59 -17.78 -19.53
C ASP A 219 9.66 -17.26 -18.10
N ALA A 220 10.24 -16.07 -17.87
CA ALA A 220 10.19 -15.43 -16.57
C ALA A 220 10.12 -13.91 -16.69
N VAL A 221 9.31 -13.27 -15.82
CA VAL A 221 9.32 -11.83 -15.65
C VAL A 221 9.83 -11.45 -14.26
N PHE A 222 10.75 -10.48 -14.23
CA PHE A 222 11.31 -9.87 -13.03
C PHE A 222 10.61 -8.53 -12.81
N LEU A 223 9.72 -8.48 -11.82
CA LEU A 223 8.84 -7.33 -11.57
C LEU A 223 9.43 -6.37 -10.54
N SER A 224 9.52 -5.09 -10.89
CA SER A 224 9.87 -4.00 -9.96
C SER A 224 11.22 -4.19 -9.24
N PHE A 225 12.23 -4.68 -9.93
CA PHE A 225 13.59 -4.82 -9.40
C PHE A 225 14.27 -3.46 -9.23
N HIS A 226 15.06 -3.33 -8.18
CA HIS A 226 15.94 -2.20 -7.90
C HIS A 226 17.38 -2.54 -8.27
N GLN A 227 18.20 -1.52 -8.50
CA GLN A 227 19.63 -1.71 -8.78
C GLN A 227 20.37 -2.43 -7.64
N GLU A 228 19.93 -2.28 -6.39
CA GLU A 228 20.48 -2.99 -5.22
C GLU A 228 20.27 -4.52 -5.28
N GLU A 229 19.38 -4.98 -6.16
CA GLU A 229 19.08 -6.39 -6.38
C GLU A 229 19.79 -6.95 -7.63
N SER A 230 20.66 -6.17 -8.28
CA SER A 230 21.31 -6.53 -9.56
C SER A 230 22.05 -7.85 -9.50
N GLN A 231 22.72 -8.17 -8.39
CA GLN A 231 23.44 -9.45 -8.26
C GLN A 231 22.49 -10.64 -8.26
N ALA A 232 21.37 -10.53 -7.55
CA ALA A 232 20.35 -11.59 -7.51
C ALA A 232 19.70 -11.75 -8.90
N LEU A 233 19.38 -10.62 -9.55
CA LEU A 233 18.84 -10.60 -10.91
C LEU A 233 19.77 -11.31 -11.90
N VAL A 234 21.06 -10.95 -11.92
CA VAL A 234 22.07 -11.56 -12.80
C VAL A 234 22.14 -13.08 -12.59
N ASN A 235 22.18 -13.53 -11.34
CA ASN A 235 22.28 -14.95 -11.03
C ASN A 235 21.06 -15.74 -11.54
N MET A 236 19.84 -15.20 -11.37
CA MET A 236 18.62 -15.82 -11.87
C MET A 236 18.55 -15.77 -13.40
N THR A 237 18.91 -14.63 -13.98
CA THR A 237 18.84 -14.43 -15.43
C THR A 237 19.83 -15.34 -16.17
N LYS A 238 21.06 -15.52 -15.65
CA LYS A 238 22.04 -16.46 -16.22
C LYS A 238 21.49 -17.89 -16.29
N LYS A 239 20.75 -18.34 -15.30
CA LYS A 239 20.11 -19.65 -15.33
C LYS A 239 19.07 -19.77 -16.44
N ILE A 240 18.17 -18.77 -16.53
CA ILE A 240 17.12 -18.75 -17.56
C ILE A 240 17.72 -18.72 -18.95
N VAL A 241 18.65 -17.79 -19.19
CA VAL A 241 19.31 -17.60 -20.48
C VAL A 241 20.16 -18.83 -20.85
N GLY A 242 20.86 -19.43 -19.88
CA GLY A 242 21.65 -20.65 -20.06
C GLY A 242 20.81 -21.87 -20.48
N GLU A 243 19.53 -21.90 -20.14
CA GLU A 243 18.55 -22.89 -20.61
C GLU A 243 17.88 -22.51 -21.94
N GLY A 244 18.36 -21.46 -22.63
CA GLY A 244 17.77 -20.96 -23.87
C GLY A 244 16.40 -20.31 -23.72
N LYS A 245 16.00 -19.98 -22.48
CA LYS A 245 14.71 -19.35 -22.14
C LYS A 245 14.80 -17.84 -22.19
N SER A 246 13.63 -17.16 -22.24
CA SER A 246 13.48 -15.71 -22.27
C SER A 246 13.25 -15.13 -20.89
N ALA A 247 13.83 -13.96 -20.63
CA ALA A 247 13.57 -13.16 -19.43
C ALA A 247 13.09 -11.77 -19.82
N VAL A 248 12.15 -11.21 -19.03
CA VAL A 248 11.73 -9.81 -19.14
C VAL A 248 12.01 -9.12 -17.81
N LEU A 249 12.68 -7.98 -17.83
CA LEU A 249 12.96 -7.16 -16.66
C LEU A 249 12.15 -5.88 -16.69
N MET A 250 11.37 -5.67 -15.66
CA MET A 250 10.63 -4.44 -15.36
C MET A 250 11.29 -3.74 -14.15
N PRO A 251 12.11 -2.71 -14.36
CA PRO A 251 12.75 -2.00 -13.25
C PRO A 251 11.72 -1.22 -12.44
N ARG A 252 11.97 -1.04 -11.15
CA ARG A 252 11.14 -0.19 -10.29
C ARG A 252 11.20 1.28 -10.68
N ARG A 253 12.36 1.73 -11.13
CA ARG A 253 12.60 3.09 -11.59
C ARG A 253 13.17 3.07 -12.99
N LEU A 254 12.57 3.81 -13.90
CA LEU A 254 13.07 3.89 -15.28
C LEU A 254 14.47 4.52 -15.36
N SER A 255 14.83 5.36 -14.39
CA SER A 255 16.20 5.92 -14.28
C SER A 255 17.28 4.85 -14.04
N GLU A 256 16.91 3.66 -13.59
CA GLU A 256 17.83 2.54 -13.35
C GLU A 256 18.02 1.65 -14.60
N LEU A 257 17.28 1.89 -15.68
CA LEU A 257 17.25 1.04 -16.88
C LEU A 257 18.65 0.85 -17.51
N GLU A 258 19.39 1.93 -17.69
CA GLU A 258 20.73 1.87 -18.29
C GLU A 258 21.76 1.20 -17.37
N THR A 259 21.57 1.31 -16.06
CA THR A 259 22.39 0.55 -15.08
C THR A 259 22.16 -0.95 -15.24
N PHE A 260 20.91 -1.39 -15.35
CA PHE A 260 20.60 -2.81 -15.59
C PHE A 260 21.13 -3.27 -16.94
N ARG A 261 20.96 -2.48 -18.01
CA ARG A 261 21.49 -2.79 -19.34
C ARG A 261 22.99 -3.04 -19.29
N ARG A 262 23.74 -2.14 -18.67
CA ARG A 262 25.19 -2.25 -18.52
C ARG A 262 25.55 -3.51 -17.73
N VAL A 263 24.97 -3.70 -16.53
CA VAL A 263 25.29 -4.85 -15.66
C VAL A 263 25.02 -6.19 -16.36
N LEU A 264 23.90 -6.32 -17.06
CA LEU A 264 23.56 -7.56 -17.76
C LEU A 264 24.53 -7.82 -18.93
N ARG A 265 24.89 -6.80 -19.73
CA ARG A 265 25.85 -6.92 -20.84
C ARG A 265 27.26 -7.26 -20.36
N GLU A 266 27.73 -6.66 -19.27
CA GLU A 266 29.04 -6.97 -18.65
C GLU A 266 29.12 -8.44 -18.19
N GLN A 267 27.97 -9.06 -17.93
CA GLN A 267 27.86 -10.47 -17.57
C GLN A 267 27.65 -11.41 -18.78
N GLY A 268 27.78 -10.88 -19.99
CA GLY A 268 27.65 -11.62 -21.25
C GLY A 268 26.23 -12.00 -21.63
N LEU A 269 25.22 -11.37 -21.04
CA LEU A 269 23.82 -11.64 -21.34
C LEU A 269 23.35 -10.83 -22.55
N PRO A 270 22.69 -11.44 -23.55
CA PRO A 270 22.04 -10.71 -24.64
C PRO A 270 20.91 -9.84 -24.09
N VAL A 271 20.90 -8.55 -24.43
CA VAL A 271 19.91 -7.58 -23.93
C VAL A 271 19.27 -6.85 -25.11
N VAL A 272 17.95 -6.90 -25.17
CA VAL A 272 17.10 -6.20 -26.13
C VAL A 272 16.08 -5.30 -25.42
N ASP A 273 15.44 -4.41 -26.16
CA ASP A 273 14.36 -3.60 -25.63
C ASP A 273 12.99 -4.27 -25.88
N TYR A 274 12.12 -4.28 -24.84
CA TYR A 274 10.74 -4.68 -25.02
C TYR A 274 10.03 -3.69 -25.98
N PRO A 275 9.19 -4.13 -26.96
CA PRO A 275 8.46 -5.39 -26.96
C PRO A 275 9.18 -6.61 -27.59
N ALA A 276 10.42 -6.50 -28.06
CA ALA A 276 11.14 -7.67 -28.54
C ALA A 276 11.40 -8.65 -27.39
N VAL A 277 10.99 -9.91 -27.54
CA VAL A 277 11.26 -11.01 -26.61
C VAL A 277 12.18 -12.01 -27.28
N GLN A 278 13.39 -12.17 -26.73
CA GLN A 278 14.44 -13.02 -27.29
C GLN A 278 14.64 -14.27 -26.42
N LYS A 279 14.57 -15.45 -27.03
CA LYS A 279 15.02 -16.69 -26.39
C LYS A 279 16.53 -16.65 -26.14
N GLY A 280 16.97 -17.07 -24.98
CA GLY A 280 18.36 -16.95 -24.56
C GLY A 280 18.79 -15.49 -24.32
N GLY A 281 17.87 -14.58 -23.98
CA GLY A 281 18.15 -13.18 -23.74
C GLY A 281 17.23 -12.52 -22.72
N VAL A 282 17.50 -11.25 -22.45
CA VAL A 282 16.77 -10.39 -21.51
C VAL A 282 16.16 -9.22 -22.25
N SER A 283 14.85 -9.02 -22.09
CA SER A 283 14.13 -7.86 -22.62
C SER A 283 13.94 -6.82 -21.51
N LEU A 284 14.36 -5.58 -21.74
CA LEU A 284 14.21 -4.49 -20.77
C LEU A 284 12.98 -3.65 -21.08
N VAL A 285 12.15 -3.41 -20.07
CA VAL A 285 10.92 -2.62 -20.19
C VAL A 285 11.20 -1.16 -19.83
N GLY A 286 11.17 -0.28 -20.82
CA GLY A 286 11.49 1.14 -20.70
C GLY A 286 10.27 2.05 -20.43
N ARG A 287 9.09 1.52 -20.08
CA ARG A 287 7.90 2.31 -19.77
C ARG A 287 7.02 1.64 -18.72
N PHE A 288 6.23 2.44 -18.02
CA PHE A 288 5.22 1.94 -17.08
C PHE A 288 3.94 1.45 -17.77
N GLY A 289 3.09 0.71 -17.01
CA GLY A 289 1.75 0.31 -17.44
C GLY A 289 1.68 -0.97 -18.26
N LEU A 290 2.78 -1.71 -18.40
CA LEU A 290 2.86 -2.95 -19.18
C LEU A 290 2.79 -4.23 -18.35
N SER A 291 2.66 -4.15 -17.04
CA SER A 291 2.71 -5.32 -16.15
C SER A 291 1.64 -6.35 -16.49
N HIS A 292 0.40 -5.91 -16.69
CA HIS A 292 -0.71 -6.80 -17.06
C HIS A 292 -0.46 -7.52 -18.39
N GLU A 293 -0.02 -6.80 -19.43
CA GLU A 293 0.31 -7.37 -20.74
C GLU A 293 1.40 -8.43 -20.64
N ILE A 294 2.50 -8.09 -19.94
CA ILE A 294 3.66 -8.98 -19.82
C ILE A 294 3.33 -10.20 -18.96
N LEU A 295 2.62 -10.00 -17.84
CA LEU A 295 2.18 -11.09 -16.97
C LEU A 295 1.26 -12.09 -17.70
N SER A 296 0.36 -11.62 -18.56
CA SER A 296 -0.53 -12.50 -19.33
C SER A 296 0.23 -13.44 -20.29
N ARG A 297 1.47 -13.11 -20.61
CA ARG A 297 2.38 -13.86 -21.49
C ARG A 297 3.48 -14.61 -20.71
N SER A 298 3.51 -14.53 -19.38
CA SER A 298 4.60 -15.04 -18.55
C SER A 298 4.30 -16.41 -17.94
N ARG A 299 5.30 -17.31 -17.92
CA ARG A 299 5.23 -18.62 -17.23
C ARG A 299 5.43 -18.50 -15.73
N CYS A 300 6.27 -17.56 -15.30
CA CYS A 300 6.45 -17.25 -13.89
C CYS A 300 6.88 -15.79 -13.68
N ALA A 301 6.67 -15.32 -12.46
CA ALA A 301 7.04 -13.98 -12.02
C ALA A 301 7.94 -14.04 -10.78
N VAL A 302 8.94 -13.16 -10.73
CA VAL A 302 9.78 -12.92 -9.55
C VAL A 302 9.59 -11.49 -9.11
N VAL A 303 9.16 -11.28 -7.87
CA VAL A 303 8.82 -9.94 -7.36
C VAL A 303 10.03 -9.31 -6.67
N GLY A 304 10.43 -8.13 -7.14
CA GLY A 304 11.52 -7.34 -6.59
C GLY A 304 11.18 -6.62 -5.28
N GLY A 305 12.17 -5.91 -4.73
CA GLY A 305 12.14 -5.38 -3.37
C GLY A 305 12.30 -6.49 -2.31
N SER A 306 12.55 -7.72 -2.76
CA SER A 306 12.59 -8.91 -1.90
C SER A 306 13.97 -9.58 -1.80
N PHE A 307 14.96 -9.13 -2.58
CA PHE A 307 16.33 -9.66 -2.57
C PHE A 307 17.35 -8.78 -1.85
N ALA A 308 16.93 -7.62 -1.34
CA ALA A 308 17.76 -6.76 -0.51
C ALA A 308 17.03 -6.38 0.78
N CYS A 309 17.68 -6.57 1.94
CA CYS A 309 17.04 -6.47 3.26
C CYS A 309 16.52 -5.07 3.63
N ARG A 310 17.03 -4.02 2.97
CA ARG A 310 16.62 -2.62 3.21
C ARG A 310 15.40 -2.21 2.40
N LEU A 311 15.10 -2.92 1.33
CA LEU A 311 13.95 -2.65 0.46
C LEU A 311 12.65 -3.21 1.08
N GLY A 312 11.52 -2.73 0.59
CA GLY A 312 10.21 -3.32 0.84
C GLY A 312 9.76 -4.12 -0.35
N ILE A 313 9.18 -5.30 -0.13
CA ILE A 313 8.64 -6.11 -1.22
C ILE A 313 7.56 -5.33 -1.98
N HIS A 314 7.57 -5.45 -3.31
CA HIS A 314 6.59 -4.82 -4.18
C HIS A 314 5.31 -5.63 -4.32
N ASP A 315 4.45 -5.22 -5.26
CA ASP A 315 3.14 -5.84 -5.44
C ASP A 315 3.28 -7.29 -5.94
N PHE A 316 2.91 -8.22 -5.08
CA PHE A 316 2.83 -9.65 -5.37
C PHE A 316 1.39 -10.10 -5.67
N TRP A 317 0.40 -9.21 -5.48
CA TRP A 317 -0.99 -9.53 -5.78
C TRP A 317 -1.27 -9.56 -7.28
N GLU A 318 -0.67 -8.63 -8.03
CA GLU A 318 -0.88 -8.53 -9.48
C GLU A 318 -0.55 -9.85 -10.21
N PRO A 319 0.64 -10.47 -10.08
CA PRO A 319 0.92 -11.74 -10.72
C PRO A 319 0.02 -12.88 -10.21
N LEU A 320 -0.37 -12.88 -8.94
CA LEU A 320 -1.30 -13.88 -8.41
C LEU A 320 -2.71 -13.76 -9.02
N GLN A 321 -3.22 -12.54 -9.17
CA GLN A 321 -4.50 -12.25 -9.85
C GLN A 321 -4.47 -12.67 -11.32
N MET A 322 -3.32 -12.60 -11.96
CA MET A 322 -3.09 -13.04 -13.34
C MET A 322 -2.90 -14.57 -13.46
N GLY A 323 -2.90 -15.31 -12.34
CA GLY A 323 -2.67 -16.75 -12.33
C GLY A 323 -1.24 -17.16 -12.69
N VAL A 324 -0.27 -16.28 -12.46
CA VAL A 324 1.13 -16.51 -12.78
C VAL A 324 1.86 -17.07 -11.55
N PRO A 325 2.55 -18.21 -11.64
CA PRO A 325 3.40 -18.76 -10.58
C PRO A 325 4.38 -17.69 -10.07
N THR A 326 4.33 -17.38 -8.76
CA THR A 326 5.00 -16.19 -8.21
C THR A 326 6.05 -16.57 -7.18
N TYR A 327 7.26 -16.05 -7.39
CA TYR A 327 8.40 -16.19 -6.49
C TYR A 327 8.72 -14.86 -5.82
N VAL A 328 9.21 -14.92 -4.59
CA VAL A 328 9.73 -13.78 -3.83
C VAL A 328 11.09 -14.11 -3.24
N GLY A 329 11.92 -13.14 -2.98
CA GLY A 329 13.21 -13.32 -2.32
C GLY A 329 13.10 -13.57 -0.81
N PRO A 330 14.25 -13.62 -0.10
CA PRO A 330 14.28 -13.93 1.33
C PRO A 330 13.65 -12.83 2.20
N TYR A 331 13.52 -11.62 1.71
CA TYR A 331 13.03 -10.48 2.48
C TYR A 331 11.62 -10.08 2.01
N ALA A 332 10.70 -10.00 2.96
CA ALA A 332 9.32 -9.57 2.70
C ALA A 332 8.98 -8.31 3.49
N LYS A 333 9.97 -7.41 3.68
CA LYS A 333 9.82 -6.20 4.48
C LYS A 333 8.59 -5.42 4.04
N GLY A 334 7.73 -5.14 4.99
CA GLY A 334 6.49 -4.47 4.73
C GLY A 334 5.29 -5.43 4.65
N HIS A 335 5.47 -6.70 4.29
CA HIS A 335 4.41 -7.68 4.09
C HIS A 335 4.77 -9.09 4.61
N GLU A 336 5.59 -9.16 5.68
CA GLU A 336 6.11 -10.43 6.21
C GLU A 336 5.00 -11.43 6.50
N ASP A 337 3.91 -10.99 7.14
CA ASP A 337 2.82 -11.87 7.54
C ASP A 337 2.00 -12.36 6.33
N ALA A 338 1.71 -11.47 5.37
CA ALA A 338 0.98 -11.84 4.15
C ALA A 338 1.78 -12.84 3.32
N VAL A 339 3.08 -12.58 3.12
CA VAL A 339 3.97 -13.49 2.38
C VAL A 339 4.13 -14.82 3.12
N ALA A 340 4.20 -14.81 4.46
CA ALA A 340 4.28 -16.06 5.23
C ALA A 340 3.01 -16.93 5.05
N LEU A 341 1.82 -16.31 5.03
CA LEU A 341 0.57 -17.01 4.76
C LEU A 341 0.54 -17.58 3.34
N LEU A 342 0.92 -16.80 2.33
CA LEU A 342 0.99 -17.25 0.94
C LEU A 342 1.97 -18.39 0.73
N CYS A 343 3.14 -18.34 1.40
CA CYS A 343 4.13 -19.42 1.34
C CYS A 343 3.64 -20.69 2.04
N ARG A 344 2.96 -20.58 3.19
CA ARG A 344 2.37 -21.72 3.90
C ARG A 344 1.35 -22.45 3.03
N GLU A 345 0.55 -21.72 2.27
CA GLU A 345 -0.43 -22.27 1.33
C GLU A 345 0.19 -22.66 -0.02
N ARG A 346 1.50 -22.50 -0.22
CA ARG A 346 2.20 -22.74 -1.49
C ARG A 346 1.65 -21.90 -2.68
N ALA A 347 0.96 -20.82 -2.39
CA ALA A 347 0.51 -19.86 -3.40
C ALA A 347 1.68 -19.02 -3.94
N VAL A 348 2.71 -18.81 -3.11
CA VAL A 348 3.97 -18.14 -3.44
C VAL A 348 5.11 -19.02 -2.92
N VAL A 349 6.24 -19.00 -3.61
CA VAL A 349 7.47 -19.65 -3.14
C VAL A 349 8.49 -18.59 -2.76
N ARG A 350 8.97 -18.66 -1.51
CA ARG A 350 10.07 -17.83 -1.03
C ARG A 350 11.40 -18.52 -1.34
N LEU A 351 12.22 -17.82 -2.09
CA LEU A 351 13.60 -18.22 -2.37
C LEU A 351 14.49 -17.84 -1.19
N GLY A 352 15.32 -18.73 -0.71
CA GLY A 352 16.35 -18.42 0.29
C GLY A 352 17.47 -17.56 -0.30
N SER A 353 17.73 -17.77 -1.59
CA SER A 353 18.70 -17.01 -2.39
C SER A 353 18.31 -17.06 -3.87
N ALA A 354 18.96 -16.22 -4.69
CA ALA A 354 18.79 -16.27 -6.15
C ALA A 354 19.20 -17.61 -6.77
N SER A 355 20.08 -18.40 -6.11
CA SER A 355 20.51 -19.71 -6.58
C SER A 355 19.42 -20.78 -6.48
N ASP A 356 18.38 -20.57 -5.69
CA ASP A 356 17.28 -21.53 -5.53
C ASP A 356 16.28 -21.44 -6.69
N PHE A 357 16.31 -20.34 -7.43
CA PHE A 357 15.41 -20.13 -8.56
C PHE A 357 15.56 -21.21 -9.63
N LEU A 358 14.47 -21.78 -10.09
CA LEU A 358 14.35 -22.96 -10.95
C LEU A 358 14.74 -24.32 -10.32
N ASN A 359 15.38 -24.32 -9.14
CA ASN A 359 15.76 -25.56 -8.44
C ASN A 359 14.77 -25.91 -7.31
N CYS A 360 13.81 -25.03 -7.02
CA CYS A 360 12.79 -25.24 -5.99
C CYS A 360 11.47 -25.72 -6.57
N VAL A 361 10.59 -26.17 -5.70
CA VAL A 361 9.21 -26.51 -6.08
C VAL A 361 8.51 -25.27 -6.63
N SER A 362 7.82 -25.42 -7.76
CA SER A 362 7.07 -24.31 -8.36
C SER A 362 5.89 -23.88 -7.48
N PRO A 363 5.56 -22.58 -7.46
CA PRO A 363 4.32 -22.10 -6.84
C PRO A 363 3.09 -22.75 -7.48
N SER A 364 2.08 -23.04 -6.67
CA SER A 364 0.86 -23.68 -7.15
C SER A 364 -0.19 -22.62 -7.51
N VAL A 365 -0.54 -22.57 -8.77
CA VAL A 365 -1.61 -21.68 -9.26
C VAL A 365 -2.96 -22.02 -8.63
N ASP A 366 -3.28 -23.30 -8.45
CA ASP A 366 -4.53 -23.71 -7.82
C ASP A 366 -4.60 -23.33 -6.34
N ARG A 367 -3.49 -23.43 -5.61
CA ARG A 367 -3.40 -22.94 -4.23
C ARG A 367 -3.53 -21.41 -4.18
N ALA A 368 -2.92 -20.70 -5.12
CA ALA A 368 -3.09 -19.25 -5.25
C ALA A 368 -4.56 -18.88 -5.50
N ARG A 369 -5.26 -19.62 -6.36
CA ARG A 369 -6.71 -19.44 -6.63
C ARG A 369 -7.55 -19.63 -5.38
N ILE A 370 -7.31 -20.69 -4.62
CA ILE A 370 -8.03 -20.97 -3.37
C ILE A 370 -7.77 -19.84 -2.35
N PHE A 371 -6.51 -19.42 -2.21
CA PHE A 371 -6.14 -18.34 -1.32
C PHE A 371 -6.82 -17.02 -1.69
N LEU A 372 -6.77 -16.63 -2.96
CA LEU A 372 -7.38 -15.40 -3.47
C LEU A 372 -8.91 -15.42 -3.34
N ALA A 373 -9.57 -16.57 -3.50
CA ALA A 373 -11.01 -16.69 -3.24
C ALA A 373 -11.35 -16.39 -1.78
N GLY A 374 -10.52 -16.85 -0.84
CA GLY A 374 -10.63 -16.52 0.58
C GLY A 374 -10.39 -15.03 0.86
N GLU A 375 -9.37 -14.42 0.24
CA GLU A 375 -9.08 -12.99 0.38
C GLU A 375 -10.21 -12.13 -0.22
N LYS A 376 -10.74 -12.48 -1.38
CA LYS A 376 -11.91 -11.82 -1.99
C LYS A 376 -13.06 -11.72 -1.01
N LYS A 377 -13.42 -12.83 -0.35
CA LYS A 377 -14.50 -12.86 0.63
C LYS A 377 -14.22 -11.90 1.79
N LYS A 378 -13.02 -11.97 2.38
CA LYS A 378 -12.62 -11.09 3.50
C LYS A 378 -12.71 -9.61 3.12
N VAL A 379 -12.19 -9.25 1.94
CA VAL A 379 -12.19 -7.86 1.46
C VAL A 379 -13.62 -7.36 1.25
N LEU A 380 -14.48 -8.15 0.61
CA LEU A 380 -15.88 -7.75 0.38
C LEU A 380 -16.67 -7.67 1.69
N ASP A 381 -16.52 -8.64 2.60
CA ASP A 381 -17.19 -8.64 3.90
C ASP A 381 -16.77 -7.43 4.74
N SER A 382 -15.47 -7.11 4.74
CA SER A 382 -14.95 -5.95 5.47
C SER A 382 -15.37 -4.62 4.83
N TYR A 383 -15.40 -4.55 3.49
CA TYR A 383 -15.93 -3.39 2.77
C TYR A 383 -17.40 -3.11 3.15
N LEU A 384 -18.24 -4.13 3.18
CA LEU A 384 -19.66 -3.98 3.59
C LEU A 384 -19.78 -3.49 5.02
N GLN A 385 -18.94 -3.95 5.96
CA GLN A 385 -18.94 -3.47 7.34
C GLN A 385 -18.54 -1.99 7.41
N VAL A 386 -17.52 -1.56 6.67
CA VAL A 386 -17.11 -0.16 6.61
C VAL A 386 -18.17 0.71 5.93
N LEU A 387 -18.81 0.22 4.87
CA LEU A 387 -19.95 0.91 4.24
C LEU A 387 -21.11 1.13 5.21
N ASN A 388 -21.47 0.10 5.99
CA ASN A 388 -22.51 0.21 7.02
C ASN A 388 -22.12 1.18 8.14
N PHE A 389 -20.85 1.17 8.56
CA PHE A 389 -20.33 2.16 9.51
C PHE A 389 -20.51 3.58 8.98
N ILE A 390 -20.14 3.84 7.71
CA ILE A 390 -20.25 5.19 7.10
C ILE A 390 -21.73 5.61 7.00
N LYS A 391 -22.63 4.71 6.61
CA LYS A 391 -24.07 4.99 6.56
C LYS A 391 -24.63 5.35 7.96
N GLY A 392 -24.05 4.85 9.02
CA GLY A 392 -24.40 5.15 10.39
C GLY A 392 -23.80 6.45 10.97
N LEU A 393 -22.95 7.16 10.23
CA LEU A 393 -22.37 8.44 10.65
C LEU A 393 -23.32 9.65 10.48
N LYS A 394 -24.45 9.46 9.78
CA LYS A 394 -25.49 10.48 9.54
C LYS A 394 -26.32 10.79 10.79
#